data_546cc6f4ca49c730509bfa530b97cff4
#
_entry.id   546cc6f4ca49c730509bfa530b97cff4
#
_cell.length_a   1.000
_cell.length_b   1.000
_cell.length_c   1.000
_cell.angle_alpha   90.00
_cell.angle_beta   90.00
_cell.angle_gamma   90.00
#
_symmetry.space_group_name_H-M   'P 1'
#
loop_
_entity.id
_entity.type
_entity.pdbx_description
1 polymer ?
#
loop_
_entity_poly.entity_id
_entity_poly.type
_entity_poly.pdbx_seq_one_letter_code
_entity_poly.pdbx_strand_id
1 'polypeptide(L)'
;NVMSSVEKIKRGQVAVQKLSDFKEAKKSGNLLLAEELRRTIISEDFQNEYFKYLGYGYIKDPNFLIPNVPLTFYSFHIMVILGFFFLLIFLLSLFLIYKDIIERHKWFLWISLLSIPLAYVASELGWLVAEFGRQPWVIQDLMPTTTAVSRITKESVMITFFLFAIIFTSLLIAEIS
;
A
#
# COMPACT_ATOMS: atom_id res chain seq x y z
N ASN A 1 -10.00 -20.57 18.41
CA ASN A 1 -9.42 -21.17 17.21
C ASN A 1 -9.31 -20.12 16.10
N VAL A 2 -8.10 -19.78 15.73
CA VAL A 2 -7.88 -18.86 14.58
C VAL A 2 -8.12 -19.66 13.31
N MET A 3 -9.06 -19.20 12.49
CA MET A 3 -9.40 -19.83 11.20
C MET A 3 -8.19 -19.80 10.27
N SER A 4 -7.89 -20.93 9.61
CA SER A 4 -6.77 -21.03 8.67
C SER A 4 -6.99 -20.16 7.42
N SER A 5 -5.90 -19.68 6.80
CA SER A 5 -5.96 -18.89 5.56
C SER A 5 -6.65 -19.67 4.43
N VAL A 6 -6.44 -20.96 4.36
CA VAL A 6 -7.08 -21.85 3.37
C VAL A 6 -8.60 -21.88 3.55
N GLU A 7 -9.07 -21.94 4.79
CA GLU A 7 -10.50 -21.93 5.09
C GLU A 7 -11.14 -20.59 4.76
N LYS A 8 -10.47 -19.47 5.07
CA LYS A 8 -10.91 -18.12 4.67
C LYS A 8 -11.04 -18.00 3.16
N ILE A 9 -10.07 -18.53 2.39
CA ILE A 9 -10.11 -18.55 0.93
C ILE A 9 -11.32 -19.35 0.44
N LYS A 10 -11.56 -20.56 0.95
CA LYS A 10 -12.72 -21.37 0.56
C LYS A 10 -14.04 -20.67 0.82
N ARG A 11 -14.21 -20.06 2.00
CA ARG A 11 -15.43 -19.30 2.34
C ARG A 11 -15.59 -18.08 1.44
N GLY A 12 -14.50 -17.36 1.18
CA GLY A 12 -14.48 -16.22 0.24
C GLY A 12 -14.86 -16.64 -1.19
N GLN A 13 -14.41 -17.80 -1.66
CA GLN A 13 -14.77 -18.31 -2.99
C GLN A 13 -16.27 -18.55 -3.12
N VAL A 14 -16.92 -19.08 -2.06
CA VAL A 14 -18.38 -19.23 -2.04
C VAL A 14 -19.07 -17.88 -2.15
N ALA A 15 -18.57 -16.85 -1.43
CA ALA A 15 -19.14 -15.49 -1.51
C ALA A 15 -18.96 -14.87 -2.90
N VAL A 16 -17.78 -15.03 -3.51
CA VAL A 16 -17.49 -14.52 -4.88
C VAL A 16 -18.39 -15.21 -5.89
N GLN A 17 -18.57 -16.55 -5.79
CA GLN A 17 -19.46 -17.30 -6.69
C GLN A 17 -20.89 -16.81 -6.59
N LYS A 18 -21.44 -16.69 -5.38
CA LYS A 18 -22.82 -16.19 -5.16
C LYS A 18 -23.00 -14.76 -5.71
N LEU A 19 -21.99 -13.91 -5.55
CA LEU A 19 -22.03 -12.56 -6.08
C LEU A 19 -21.96 -12.55 -7.62
N SER A 20 -21.20 -13.47 -8.22
CA SER A 20 -21.13 -13.65 -9.68
C SER A 20 -22.48 -14.12 -10.23
N ASP A 21 -23.10 -15.14 -9.60
CA ASP A 21 -24.40 -15.67 -9.98
C ASP A 21 -25.48 -14.59 -9.91
N PHE A 22 -25.46 -13.76 -8.87
CA PHE A 22 -26.35 -12.60 -8.75
C PHE A 22 -26.18 -11.59 -9.90
N LYS A 23 -24.92 -11.24 -10.23
CA LYS A 23 -24.65 -10.32 -11.33
C LYS A 23 -25.09 -10.89 -12.68
N GLU A 24 -24.91 -12.18 -12.89
CA GLU A 24 -25.35 -12.88 -14.11
C GLU A 24 -26.87 -12.94 -14.22
N ALA A 25 -27.58 -13.32 -13.14
CA ALA A 25 -29.02 -13.32 -13.08
C ALA A 25 -29.62 -11.92 -13.38
N LYS A 26 -28.99 -10.87 -12.84
CA LYS A 26 -29.38 -9.48 -13.12
C LYS A 26 -29.14 -9.11 -14.58
N LYS A 27 -28.03 -9.55 -15.18
CA LYS A 27 -27.69 -9.27 -16.58
C LYS A 27 -28.58 -10.01 -17.57
N SER A 28 -28.97 -11.25 -17.23
CA SER A 28 -29.89 -12.07 -18.05
C SER A 28 -31.36 -11.70 -17.90
N GLY A 29 -31.68 -10.73 -17.02
CA GLY A 29 -33.06 -10.29 -16.81
C GLY A 29 -33.89 -11.25 -15.95
N ASN A 30 -33.32 -12.29 -15.34
CA ASN A 30 -34.02 -13.20 -14.44
C ASN A 30 -34.18 -12.57 -13.05
N LEU A 31 -35.23 -11.73 -12.92
CA LEU A 31 -35.46 -10.94 -11.72
C LEU A 31 -35.83 -11.82 -10.50
N LEU A 32 -36.47 -12.97 -10.69
CA LEU A 32 -36.82 -13.87 -9.58
C LEU A 32 -35.58 -14.48 -8.95
N LEU A 33 -34.68 -15.02 -9.77
CA LEU A 33 -33.42 -15.58 -9.30
C LEU A 33 -32.52 -14.50 -8.68
N ALA A 34 -32.48 -13.33 -9.29
CA ALA A 34 -31.71 -12.20 -8.75
C ALA A 34 -32.20 -11.80 -7.36
N GLU A 35 -33.51 -11.74 -7.12
CA GLU A 35 -34.08 -11.39 -5.81
C GLU A 35 -33.83 -12.48 -4.76
N GLU A 36 -33.90 -13.75 -5.10
CA GLU A 36 -33.57 -14.87 -4.22
C GLU A 36 -32.10 -14.83 -3.81
N LEU A 37 -31.18 -14.68 -4.77
CA LEU A 37 -29.75 -14.58 -4.51
C LEU A 37 -29.43 -13.33 -3.66
N ARG A 38 -30.11 -12.20 -3.90
CA ARG A 38 -29.97 -10.99 -3.11
C ARG A 38 -30.34 -11.24 -1.64
N ARG A 39 -31.51 -11.88 -1.39
CA ARG A 39 -31.95 -12.23 -0.03
C ARG A 39 -30.92 -13.11 0.68
N THR A 40 -30.37 -14.11 -0.02
CA THR A 40 -29.31 -14.96 0.51
C THR A 40 -28.06 -14.17 0.86
N ILE A 41 -27.60 -13.28 -0.03
CA ILE A 41 -26.38 -12.46 0.19
C ILE A 41 -26.56 -11.50 1.36
N ILE A 42 -27.77 -10.95 1.59
CA ILE A 42 -28.05 -9.99 2.66
C ILE A 42 -28.33 -10.67 4.00
N SER A 43 -28.61 -11.98 4.04
CA SER A 43 -28.89 -12.68 5.29
C SER A 43 -27.70 -12.58 6.26
N GLU A 44 -27.98 -12.39 7.56
CA GLU A 44 -26.95 -12.27 8.60
C GLU A 44 -26.02 -13.49 8.63
N ASP A 45 -26.55 -14.68 8.47
CA ASP A 45 -25.79 -15.92 8.46
C ASP A 45 -24.75 -15.92 7.33
N PHE A 46 -25.17 -15.59 6.09
CA PHE A 46 -24.29 -15.53 4.94
C PHE A 46 -23.24 -14.41 5.07
N GLN A 47 -23.63 -13.25 5.58
CA GLN A 47 -22.72 -12.12 5.82
C GLN A 47 -21.62 -12.53 6.82
N ASN A 48 -21.99 -13.15 7.93
CA ASN A 48 -21.07 -13.52 9.00
C ASN A 48 -20.22 -14.74 8.67
N GLU A 49 -20.72 -15.67 7.87
CA GLU A 49 -20.02 -16.92 7.58
C GLU A 49 -19.14 -16.84 6.32
N TYR A 50 -19.62 -16.17 5.25
CA TYR A 50 -18.98 -16.18 3.95
C TYR A 50 -18.57 -14.78 3.47
N PHE A 51 -19.46 -13.79 3.53
CA PHE A 51 -19.27 -12.51 2.86
C PHE A 51 -18.14 -11.69 3.49
N LYS A 52 -17.93 -11.77 4.78
CA LYS A 52 -16.79 -11.11 5.46
C LYS A 52 -15.42 -11.60 4.97
N TYR A 53 -15.37 -12.74 4.27
CA TYR A 53 -14.15 -13.27 3.66
C TYR A 53 -14.11 -13.06 2.14
N LEU A 54 -14.97 -12.19 1.59
CA LEU A 54 -15.10 -11.96 0.14
C LEU A 54 -13.76 -11.68 -0.53
N GLY A 55 -12.93 -10.83 0.07
CA GLY A 55 -11.61 -10.48 -0.45
C GLY A 55 -10.68 -11.67 -0.62
N TYR A 56 -10.74 -12.65 0.29
CA TYR A 56 -9.94 -13.87 0.20
C TYR A 56 -10.36 -14.77 -0.97
N GLY A 57 -11.62 -14.68 -1.41
CA GLY A 57 -12.12 -15.48 -2.53
C GLY A 57 -11.47 -15.18 -3.89
N TYR A 58 -10.84 -14.02 -4.01
CA TYR A 58 -10.07 -13.64 -5.20
C TYR A 58 -8.61 -14.10 -5.16
N ILE A 59 -8.16 -14.67 -4.04
CA ILE A 59 -6.79 -15.13 -3.86
C ILE A 59 -6.73 -16.62 -4.23
N LYS A 60 -5.88 -16.94 -5.20
CA LYS A 60 -5.75 -18.32 -5.73
C LYS A 60 -4.84 -19.20 -4.88
N ASP A 61 -3.78 -18.61 -4.31
CA ASP A 61 -2.76 -19.33 -3.55
C ASP A 61 -2.56 -18.64 -2.18
N PRO A 62 -2.64 -19.38 -1.06
CA PRO A 62 -2.37 -18.85 0.28
C PRO A 62 -1.02 -18.14 0.42
N ASN A 63 -0.03 -18.51 -0.38
CA ASN A 63 1.29 -17.87 -0.38
C ASN A 63 1.25 -16.40 -0.79
N PHE A 64 0.26 -15.99 -1.58
CA PHE A 64 0.08 -14.57 -1.94
C PHE A 64 -0.35 -13.69 -0.76
N LEU A 65 -0.80 -14.28 0.35
CA LEU A 65 -1.13 -13.54 1.57
C LEU A 65 0.12 -13.06 2.33
N ILE A 66 1.28 -13.60 2.00
CA ILE A 66 2.54 -13.24 2.64
C ILE A 66 3.20 -12.11 1.82
N PRO A 67 3.38 -10.91 2.39
CA PRO A 67 4.07 -9.82 1.71
C PRO A 67 5.54 -10.17 1.48
N ASN A 68 6.24 -9.37 0.66
CA ASN A 68 7.69 -9.53 0.46
C ASN A 68 8.44 -9.20 1.76
N VAL A 69 8.63 -10.23 2.61
CA VAL A 69 9.24 -10.10 3.94
C VAL A 69 10.64 -9.49 3.88
N PRO A 70 11.59 -9.95 3.00
CA PRO A 70 12.93 -9.36 2.93
C PRO A 70 12.90 -7.86 2.61
N LEU A 71 12.11 -7.47 1.61
CA LEU A 71 12.02 -6.06 1.19
C LEU A 71 11.50 -5.19 2.34
N THR A 72 10.40 -5.59 2.97
CA THR A 72 9.80 -4.84 4.10
C THR A 72 10.75 -4.79 5.29
N PHE A 73 11.41 -5.90 5.61
CA PHE A 73 12.35 -6.00 6.74
C PHE A 73 13.55 -5.06 6.56
N TYR A 74 14.24 -5.14 5.43
CA TYR A 74 15.43 -4.30 5.19
C TYR A 74 15.07 -2.82 5.06
N SER A 75 13.99 -2.49 4.36
CA SER A 75 13.53 -1.09 4.26
C SER A 75 13.24 -0.49 5.63
N PHE A 76 12.55 -1.23 6.51
CA PHE A 76 12.28 -0.81 7.88
C PHE A 76 13.57 -0.57 8.67
N HIS A 77 14.52 -1.52 8.63
CA HIS A 77 15.76 -1.41 9.38
C HIS A 77 16.62 -0.22 8.92
N ILE A 78 16.74 -0.01 7.61
CA ILE A 78 17.50 1.13 7.06
C ILE A 78 16.82 2.44 7.47
N MET A 79 15.48 2.53 7.37
CA MET A 79 14.72 3.71 7.82
C MET A 79 15.00 4.03 9.29
N VAL A 80 14.98 3.02 10.17
CA VAL A 80 15.24 3.19 11.61
C VAL A 80 16.69 3.63 11.85
N ILE A 81 17.67 3.02 11.17
CA ILE A 81 19.09 3.42 11.28
C ILE A 81 19.27 4.88 10.85
N LEU A 82 18.66 5.29 9.75
CA LEU A 82 18.67 6.69 9.31
C LEU A 82 18.02 7.63 10.33
N GLY A 83 16.94 7.20 10.97
CA GLY A 83 16.29 7.95 12.05
C GLY A 83 17.23 8.21 13.24
N PHE A 84 17.95 7.19 13.71
CA PHE A 84 18.97 7.34 14.76
C PHE A 84 20.14 8.20 14.30
N PHE A 85 20.56 8.08 13.05
CA PHE A 85 21.60 8.91 12.46
C PHE A 85 21.21 10.40 12.46
N PHE A 86 19.97 10.75 12.07
CA PHE A 86 19.49 12.13 12.13
C PHE A 86 19.39 12.64 13.56
N LEU A 87 18.90 11.82 14.49
CA LEU A 87 18.87 12.19 15.90
C LEU A 87 20.28 12.55 16.42
N LEU A 88 21.28 11.74 16.07
CA LEU A 88 22.68 12.00 16.41
C LEU A 88 23.17 13.33 15.82
N ILE A 89 22.90 13.58 14.52
CA ILE A 89 23.27 14.85 13.86
C ILE A 89 22.61 16.04 14.57
N PHE A 90 21.32 15.96 14.90
CA PHE A 90 20.64 17.05 15.59
C PHE A 90 21.22 17.31 16.99
N LEU A 91 21.49 16.27 17.77
CA LEU A 91 22.10 16.43 19.10
C LEU A 91 23.50 17.01 19.01
N LEU A 92 24.32 16.56 18.06
CA LEU A 92 25.66 17.09 17.82
C LEU A 92 25.60 18.56 17.34
N SER A 93 24.67 18.88 16.43
CA SER A 93 24.44 20.25 15.98
C SER A 93 24.10 21.16 17.16
N LEU A 94 23.17 20.75 18.01
CA LEU A 94 22.76 21.50 19.19
C LEU A 94 23.97 21.74 20.12
N PHE A 95 24.77 20.70 20.39
CA PHE A 95 25.98 20.80 21.22
C PHE A 95 27.01 21.76 20.62
N LEU A 96 27.31 21.67 19.33
CA LEU A 96 28.31 22.51 18.64
C LEU A 96 27.84 23.97 18.59
N ILE A 97 26.55 24.24 18.39
CA ILE A 97 25.97 25.58 18.44
C ILE A 97 26.05 26.14 19.86
N TYR A 98 25.66 25.36 20.86
CA TYR A 98 25.74 25.80 22.27
C TYR A 98 27.16 26.20 22.70
N LYS A 99 28.18 25.51 22.13
CA LYS A 99 29.61 25.81 22.38
C LYS A 99 30.17 26.92 21.47
N ASP A 100 29.39 27.42 20.53
CA ASP A 100 29.81 28.41 19.51
C ASP A 100 31.05 27.98 18.69
N ILE A 101 31.13 26.69 18.40
CA ILE A 101 32.26 26.08 17.68
C ILE A 101 31.86 25.39 16.36
N ILE A 102 30.61 25.47 15.96
CA ILE A 102 30.09 24.75 14.78
C ILE A 102 30.85 25.11 13.50
N GLU A 103 31.22 26.39 13.32
CA GLU A 103 31.94 26.88 12.13
C GLU A 103 33.36 26.29 12.00
N ARG A 104 33.95 25.90 13.13
CA ARG A 104 35.29 25.29 13.16
C ARG A 104 35.29 23.85 12.68
N HIS A 105 34.11 23.18 12.71
CA HIS A 105 33.96 21.76 12.37
C HIS A 105 33.42 21.58 10.94
N LYS A 106 34.19 22.00 9.94
CA LYS A 106 33.77 21.93 8.52
C LYS A 106 33.37 20.53 8.08
N TRP A 107 34.01 19.48 8.61
CA TRP A 107 33.65 18.09 8.33
C TRP A 107 32.23 17.76 8.76
N PHE A 108 31.77 18.29 9.90
CA PHE A 108 30.42 18.10 10.39
C PHE A 108 29.39 18.81 9.49
N LEU A 109 29.71 20.02 9.02
CA LEU A 109 28.86 20.74 8.08
C LEU A 109 28.70 19.96 6.75
N TRP A 110 29.79 19.34 6.26
CA TRP A 110 29.70 18.47 5.09
C TRP A 110 28.83 17.24 5.32
N ILE A 111 28.95 16.57 6.46
CA ILE A 111 28.07 15.44 6.83
C ILE A 111 26.62 15.91 6.89
N SER A 112 26.35 17.06 7.52
CA SER A 112 24.99 17.61 7.62
C SER A 112 24.42 17.93 6.25
N LEU A 113 25.21 18.50 5.34
CA LEU A 113 24.80 18.78 3.97
C LEU A 113 24.48 17.47 3.21
N LEU A 114 25.36 16.47 3.30
CA LEU A 114 25.17 15.16 2.66
C LEU A 114 24.05 14.34 3.29
N SER A 115 23.59 14.69 4.48
CA SER A 115 22.45 14.04 5.12
C SER A 115 21.10 14.45 4.54
N ILE A 116 21.02 15.59 3.83
CA ILE A 116 19.75 16.07 3.24
C ILE A 116 19.12 15.04 2.28
N PRO A 117 19.83 14.50 1.28
CA PRO A 117 19.25 13.45 0.42
C PRO A 117 18.88 12.17 1.17
N LEU A 118 19.56 11.85 2.29
CA LEU A 118 19.21 10.67 3.09
C LEU A 118 17.85 10.81 3.78
N ALA A 119 17.36 12.03 4.03
CA ALA A 119 16.03 12.26 4.56
C ALA A 119 14.95 11.82 3.54
N TYR A 120 15.16 12.09 2.26
CA TYR A 120 14.29 11.60 1.20
C TYR A 120 14.33 10.07 1.11
N VAL A 121 15.53 9.48 1.18
CA VAL A 121 15.68 8.02 1.20
C VAL A 121 14.92 7.40 2.38
N ALA A 122 15.02 7.97 3.58
CA ALA A 122 14.28 7.50 4.75
C ALA A 122 12.75 7.58 4.56
N SER A 123 12.26 8.66 3.94
CA SER A 123 10.85 8.84 3.61
C SER A 123 10.36 7.79 2.61
N GLU A 124 11.12 7.56 1.52
CA GLU A 124 10.79 6.56 0.50
C GLU A 124 10.80 5.14 1.08
N LEU A 125 11.76 4.81 1.96
CA LEU A 125 11.80 3.52 2.65
C LEU A 125 10.59 3.34 3.58
N GLY A 126 10.14 4.40 4.24
CA GLY A 126 8.91 4.38 5.05
C GLY A 126 7.67 4.12 4.20
N TRP A 127 7.58 4.75 3.03
CA TRP A 127 6.52 4.49 2.07
C TRP A 127 6.56 3.05 1.54
N LEU A 128 7.74 2.54 1.19
CA LEU A 128 7.92 1.14 0.79
C LEU A 128 7.43 0.16 1.86
N VAL A 129 7.77 0.37 3.12
CA VAL A 129 7.30 -0.46 4.24
C VAL A 129 5.77 -0.44 4.34
N ALA A 130 5.16 0.74 4.24
CA ALA A 130 3.71 0.91 4.33
C ALA A 130 2.98 0.23 3.16
N GLU A 131 3.50 0.34 1.94
CA GLU A 131 2.85 -0.18 0.74
C GLU A 131 3.08 -1.69 0.56
N PHE A 132 4.32 -2.17 0.69
CA PHE A 132 4.64 -3.59 0.55
C PHE A 132 4.23 -4.42 1.76
N GLY A 133 4.24 -3.84 2.97
CA GLY A 133 3.78 -4.52 4.17
C GLY A 133 2.27 -4.79 4.17
N ARG A 134 1.50 -4.00 3.41
CA ARG A 134 0.05 -4.16 3.26
C ARG A 134 -0.36 -5.16 2.18
N GLN A 135 0.56 -5.54 1.28
CA GLN A 135 0.24 -6.51 0.21
C GLN A 135 -0.28 -7.84 0.79
N PRO A 136 -1.22 -8.52 0.12
CA PRO A 136 -1.80 -8.20 -1.20
C PRO A 136 -3.03 -7.29 -1.16
N TRP A 137 -3.26 -6.55 -0.07
CA TRP A 137 -4.49 -5.81 0.15
C TRP A 137 -4.41 -4.35 -0.29
N VAL A 138 -5.44 -3.86 -0.98
CA VAL A 138 -5.77 -2.44 -1.12
C VAL A 138 -6.63 -2.00 0.06
N ILE A 139 -7.66 -2.81 0.37
CA ILE A 139 -8.46 -2.69 1.58
C ILE A 139 -8.36 -4.02 2.31
N GLN A 140 -7.85 -3.99 3.54
CA GLN A 140 -7.61 -5.19 4.35
C GLN A 140 -8.83 -6.11 4.37
N ASP A 141 -8.62 -7.39 4.10
CA ASP A 141 -9.60 -8.48 4.10
C ASP A 141 -10.76 -8.34 3.08
N LEU A 142 -10.92 -7.18 2.45
CA LEU A 142 -12.04 -6.89 1.56
C LEU A 142 -11.65 -6.86 0.08
N MET A 143 -10.57 -6.17 -0.27
CA MET A 143 -10.20 -5.97 -1.67
C MET A 143 -8.70 -6.19 -1.89
N PRO A 144 -8.32 -7.31 -2.53
CA PRO A 144 -6.94 -7.52 -2.92
C PRO A 144 -6.56 -6.69 -4.14
N THR A 145 -5.25 -6.42 -4.29
CA THR A 145 -4.70 -5.64 -5.40
C THR A 145 -5.05 -6.18 -6.77
N THR A 146 -5.21 -7.50 -6.88
CA THR A 146 -5.59 -8.18 -8.14
C THR A 146 -6.98 -7.82 -8.64
N THR A 147 -7.88 -7.39 -7.77
CA THR A 147 -9.25 -6.98 -8.11
C THR A 147 -9.44 -5.47 -8.16
N ALA A 148 -8.49 -4.72 -7.62
CA ALA A 148 -8.51 -3.25 -7.57
C ALA A 148 -7.99 -2.60 -8.87
N VAL A 149 -7.93 -3.35 -9.97
CA VAL A 149 -7.43 -2.85 -11.26
C VAL A 149 -8.53 -2.04 -11.95
N SER A 150 -8.23 -0.80 -12.31
CA SER A 150 -9.12 0.03 -13.11
C SER A 150 -9.20 -0.49 -14.55
N ARG A 151 -10.34 -0.25 -15.22
CA ARG A 151 -10.54 -0.61 -16.64
C ARG A 151 -10.03 0.47 -17.60
N ILE A 152 -9.08 1.28 -17.17
CA ILE A 152 -8.47 2.35 -17.97
C ILE A 152 -7.47 1.73 -18.95
N THR A 153 -7.41 2.23 -20.18
CA THR A 153 -6.46 1.77 -21.17
C THR A 153 -5.03 2.18 -20.81
N LYS A 154 -4.06 1.38 -21.24
CA LYS A 154 -2.63 1.65 -21.00
C LYS A 154 -2.22 3.02 -21.54
N GLU A 155 -2.75 3.40 -22.70
CA GLU A 155 -2.48 4.67 -23.39
C GLU A 155 -2.92 5.86 -22.54
N SER A 156 -4.12 5.79 -21.92
CA SER A 156 -4.63 6.85 -21.05
C SER A 156 -3.75 7.05 -19.82
N VAL A 157 -3.25 5.95 -19.23
CA VAL A 157 -2.33 6.02 -18.09
C VAL A 157 -1.00 6.66 -18.50
N MET A 158 -0.45 6.29 -19.66
CA MET A 158 0.81 6.86 -20.17
C MET A 158 0.67 8.36 -20.43
N ILE A 159 -0.42 8.78 -21.11
CA ILE A 159 -0.66 10.21 -21.38
C ILE A 159 -0.72 11.00 -20.07
N THR A 160 -1.48 10.52 -19.10
CA THR A 160 -1.59 11.16 -17.78
C THR A 160 -0.25 11.25 -17.07
N PHE A 161 0.54 10.16 -17.08
CA PHE A 161 1.88 10.12 -16.48
C PHE A 161 2.82 11.17 -17.08
N PHE A 162 2.92 11.23 -18.41
CA PHE A 162 3.79 12.21 -19.09
C PHE A 162 3.32 13.64 -18.88
N LEU A 163 2.00 13.87 -18.87
CA LEU A 163 1.43 15.18 -18.61
C LEU A 163 1.81 15.68 -17.21
N PHE A 164 1.67 14.84 -16.19
CA PHE A 164 2.10 15.18 -14.84
C PHE A 164 3.61 15.39 -14.75
N ALA A 165 4.41 14.54 -15.38
CA ALA A 165 5.87 14.69 -15.40
C ALA A 165 6.29 16.04 -15.98
N ILE A 166 5.68 16.47 -17.09
CA ILE A 166 5.96 17.79 -17.72
C ILE A 166 5.53 18.93 -16.79
N ILE A 167 4.33 18.87 -16.22
CA ILE A 167 3.82 19.92 -15.32
C ILE A 167 4.72 20.06 -14.10
N PHE A 168 5.01 18.96 -13.40
CA PHE A 168 5.83 19.02 -12.18
C PHE A 168 7.27 19.44 -12.47
N THR A 169 7.86 19.00 -13.59
CA THR A 169 9.19 19.45 -14.02
C THR A 169 9.20 20.96 -14.33
N SER A 170 8.16 21.46 -15.00
CA SER A 170 8.03 22.89 -15.30
C SER A 170 7.88 23.73 -14.03
N LEU A 171 7.09 23.25 -13.06
CA LEU A 171 6.96 23.91 -11.76
C LEU A 171 8.27 23.91 -10.97
N LEU A 172 9.01 22.79 -10.98
CA LEU A 172 10.33 22.71 -10.35
C LEU A 172 11.32 23.68 -10.96
N ILE A 173 11.36 23.80 -12.28
CA ILE A 173 12.22 24.78 -12.97
C ILE A 173 11.83 26.21 -12.57
N ALA A 174 10.54 26.50 -12.53
CA ALA A 174 10.04 27.84 -12.14
C ALA A 174 10.35 28.20 -10.68
N GLU A 175 10.42 27.20 -9.79
CA GLU A 175 10.76 27.41 -8.38
C GLU A 175 12.27 27.66 -8.16
N ILE A 176 13.12 27.05 -8.98
CA ILE A 176 14.59 27.19 -8.88
C ILE A 176 15.09 28.45 -9.60
N SER A 177 14.34 28.99 -10.57
CA SER A 177 14.66 30.18 -11.35
C SER A 177 14.35 31.48 -10.60
#